data_2421dce65da379e1bcefb28771cd0be6
#
_entry.id   2421dce65da379e1bcefb28771cd0be6
#
_cell.length_a   1.000
_cell.length_b   1.000
_cell.length_c   1.000
_cell.angle_alpha   90.00
_cell.angle_beta   90.00
_cell.angle_gamma   90.00
#
_symmetry.space_group_name_H-M   'P 1'
#
loop_
_entity.id
_entity.type
_entity.pdbx_description
1 polymer ?
#
loop_
_entity_poly.entity_id
_entity_poly.type
_entity_poly.pdbx_seq_one_letter_code
_entity_poly.pdbx_strand_id
1 'polypeptide(L)'
;VLVLLLFFLTFLAMTSLQVAFALLAQERLGWSSKQVGYVFALLGGLGLVIQGGLIGPLSKAVGEVRLLVIGALLLATGMLGVSLADHPFTLVGAVALLGTGLGFVQPLLSSLASQAANPTQLGLTLGLAQSSGGLARTVGPVASGALYSSLGSSAPFTAGALAALLAATLGVLLKREGLGRERQPGAPRAPR
;
A
#
# COMPACT_ATOMS: atom_id res chain seq x y z
N VAL A 1 -0.65 1.89 17.92
CA VAL A 1 -0.71 0.47 17.45
C VAL A 1 -1.30 0.41 16.05
N LEU A 2 -2.49 1.00 15.77
CA LEU A 2 -3.17 0.90 14.45
C LEU A 2 -2.28 1.33 13.28
N VAL A 3 -1.51 2.41 13.42
CA VAL A 3 -0.58 2.87 12.36
C VAL A 3 0.51 1.85 12.08
N LEU A 4 1.04 1.17 13.09
CA LEU A 4 2.05 0.12 12.92
C LEU A 4 1.49 -1.08 12.15
N LEU A 5 0.26 -1.50 12.48
CA LEU A 5 -0.43 -2.56 11.76
C LEU A 5 -0.71 -2.19 10.30
N LEU A 6 -1.08 -0.93 10.04
CA LEU A 6 -1.25 -0.43 8.66
C LEU A 6 0.04 -0.50 7.85
N PHE A 7 1.18 -0.09 8.45
CA PHE A 7 2.49 -0.25 7.81
C PHE A 7 2.77 -1.72 7.51
N PHE A 8 2.61 -2.59 8.50
CA PHE A 8 2.84 -4.03 8.34
C PHE A 8 2.01 -4.62 7.20
N LEU A 9 0.69 -4.42 7.22
CA LEU A 9 -0.23 -5.01 6.24
C LEU A 9 0.01 -4.47 4.82
N THR A 10 0.26 -3.17 4.69
CA THR A 10 0.54 -2.56 3.37
C THR A 10 1.83 -3.09 2.77
N PHE A 11 2.90 -3.16 3.57
CA PHE A 11 4.18 -3.68 3.09
C PHE A 11 4.14 -5.20 2.87
N LEU A 12 3.35 -5.94 3.65
CA LEU A 12 3.10 -7.36 3.42
C LEU A 12 2.41 -7.59 2.07
N ALA A 13 1.36 -6.81 1.76
CA ALA A 13 0.71 -6.85 0.45
C ALA A 13 1.69 -6.54 -0.69
N MET A 14 2.53 -5.52 -0.52
CA MET A 14 3.52 -5.11 -1.52
C MET A 14 4.56 -6.20 -1.81
N THR A 15 4.97 -6.99 -0.82
CA THR A 15 5.97 -8.05 -1.01
C THR A 15 5.48 -9.15 -1.95
N SER A 16 4.17 -9.44 -1.96
CA SER A 16 3.58 -10.41 -2.90
C SER A 16 3.81 -10.00 -4.36
N LEU A 17 3.67 -8.69 -4.66
CA LEU A 17 3.97 -8.16 -5.99
C LEU A 17 5.45 -8.32 -6.34
N GLN A 18 6.35 -7.95 -5.42
CA GLN A 18 7.79 -7.96 -5.69
C GLN A 18 8.35 -9.37 -5.93
N VAL A 19 7.82 -10.38 -5.23
CA VAL A 19 8.33 -11.75 -5.27
C VAL A 19 7.64 -12.58 -6.34
N ALA A 20 6.31 -12.54 -6.41
CA ALA A 20 5.54 -13.49 -7.20
C ALA A 20 5.16 -12.97 -8.60
N PHE A 21 5.20 -11.64 -8.84
CA PHE A 21 4.72 -11.06 -10.10
C PHE A 21 5.46 -11.57 -11.34
N ALA A 22 6.78 -11.57 -11.30
CA ALA A 22 7.58 -12.01 -12.44
C ALA A 22 7.33 -13.49 -12.77
N LEU A 23 7.18 -14.33 -11.74
CA LEU A 23 6.89 -15.75 -11.88
C LEU A 23 5.48 -15.96 -12.46
N LEU A 24 4.47 -15.27 -11.95
CA LEU A 24 3.11 -15.34 -12.47
C LEU A 24 3.03 -14.88 -13.93
N ALA A 25 3.67 -13.76 -14.27
CA ALA A 25 3.68 -13.23 -15.62
C ALA A 25 4.38 -14.16 -16.62
N GLN A 26 5.46 -14.80 -16.18
CA GLN A 26 6.15 -15.80 -16.99
C GLN A 26 5.29 -17.07 -17.16
N GLU A 27 4.70 -17.59 -16.08
CA GLU A 27 3.91 -18.81 -16.07
C GLU A 27 2.65 -18.68 -16.93
N ARG A 28 1.89 -17.58 -16.79
CA ARG A 28 0.60 -17.42 -17.47
C ARG A 28 0.69 -16.81 -18.87
N LEU A 29 1.62 -15.87 -19.06
CA LEU A 29 1.68 -15.06 -20.28
C LEU A 29 2.96 -15.30 -21.08
N GLY A 30 3.90 -16.10 -20.58
CA GLY A 30 5.20 -16.31 -21.22
C GLY A 30 6.06 -15.06 -21.25
N TRP A 31 5.85 -14.09 -20.33
CA TRP A 31 6.56 -12.81 -20.35
C TRP A 31 8.03 -12.97 -20.00
N SER A 32 8.85 -12.26 -20.76
CA SER A 32 10.28 -12.09 -20.49
C SER A 32 10.51 -11.04 -19.40
N SER A 33 11.72 -11.04 -18.83
CA SER A 33 12.15 -10.00 -17.86
C SER A 33 12.01 -8.58 -18.39
N LYS A 34 12.10 -8.37 -19.71
CA LYS A 34 11.91 -7.06 -20.36
C LYS A 34 10.47 -6.55 -20.21
N GLN A 35 9.47 -7.39 -20.43
CA GLN A 35 8.06 -7.05 -20.30
C GLN A 35 7.70 -6.77 -18.83
N VAL A 36 8.22 -7.60 -17.92
CA VAL A 36 8.10 -7.36 -16.46
C VAL A 36 8.72 -6.02 -16.08
N GLY A 37 9.90 -5.69 -16.64
CA GLY A 37 10.55 -4.40 -16.42
C GLY A 37 9.71 -3.20 -16.87
N TYR A 38 8.99 -3.29 -17.99
CA TYR A 38 8.07 -2.24 -18.43
C TYR A 38 6.92 -2.02 -17.45
N VAL A 39 6.42 -3.09 -16.84
CA VAL A 39 5.36 -3.00 -15.81
C VAL A 39 5.88 -2.32 -14.55
N PHE A 40 7.09 -2.65 -14.10
CA PHE A 40 7.71 -1.93 -12.96
C PHE A 40 8.01 -0.47 -13.30
N ALA A 41 8.38 -0.16 -14.54
CA ALA A 41 8.54 1.22 -15.00
C ALA A 41 7.19 1.98 -14.98
N LEU A 42 6.10 1.33 -15.40
CA LEU A 42 4.74 1.88 -15.25
C LEU A 42 4.39 2.19 -13.80
N LEU A 43 4.67 1.28 -12.87
CA LEU A 43 4.45 1.49 -11.43
C LEU A 43 5.24 2.69 -10.91
N GLY A 44 6.51 2.80 -11.29
CA GLY A 44 7.35 3.95 -10.94
C GLY A 44 6.82 5.26 -11.51
N GLY A 45 6.40 5.26 -12.77
CA GLY A 45 5.80 6.43 -13.44
C GLY A 45 4.50 6.88 -12.77
N LEU A 46 3.59 5.94 -12.44
CA LEU A 46 2.37 6.23 -11.68
C LEU A 46 2.70 6.82 -10.31
N GLY A 47 3.69 6.24 -9.61
CA GLY A 47 4.17 6.77 -8.33
C GLY A 47 4.66 8.21 -8.44
N LEU A 48 5.45 8.53 -9.46
CA LEU A 48 5.94 9.90 -9.72
C LEU A 48 4.79 10.89 -9.95
N VAL A 49 3.81 10.53 -10.79
CA VAL A 49 2.66 11.39 -11.09
C VAL A 49 1.82 11.62 -9.83
N ILE A 50 1.53 10.57 -9.08
CA ILE A 50 0.67 10.64 -7.90
C ILE A 50 1.36 11.42 -6.79
N GLN A 51 2.59 11.07 -6.45
CA GLN A 51 3.32 11.70 -5.34
C GLN A 51 3.83 13.09 -5.70
N GLY A 52 4.18 13.33 -6.96
CA GLY A 52 4.66 14.62 -7.45
C GLY A 52 3.58 15.69 -7.66
N GLY A 53 2.32 15.28 -7.92
CA GLY A 53 1.30 16.25 -8.29
C GLY A 53 -0.10 16.03 -7.72
N LEU A 54 -0.54 14.78 -7.58
CA LEU A 54 -1.94 14.49 -7.27
C LEU A 54 -2.24 14.38 -5.77
N ILE A 55 -1.28 13.90 -4.97
CA ILE A 55 -1.53 13.59 -3.57
C ILE A 55 -1.87 14.82 -2.74
N GLY A 56 -1.20 15.95 -2.98
CA GLY A 56 -1.42 17.20 -2.26
C GLY A 56 -2.84 17.77 -2.45
N PRO A 57 -3.30 18.02 -3.69
CA PRO A 57 -4.66 18.46 -3.96
C PRO A 57 -5.73 17.48 -3.48
N LEU A 58 -5.54 16.17 -3.73
CA LEU A 58 -6.51 15.14 -3.34
C LEU A 58 -6.61 14.96 -1.82
N SER A 59 -5.50 15.00 -1.08
CA SER A 59 -5.52 14.90 0.38
C SER A 59 -6.25 16.09 1.01
N LYS A 60 -6.10 17.29 0.44
CA LYS A 60 -6.86 18.49 0.88
C LYS A 60 -8.35 18.40 0.56
N ALA A 61 -8.72 17.86 -0.61
CA ALA A 61 -10.11 17.78 -1.05
C ALA A 61 -10.88 16.66 -0.33
N VAL A 62 -10.28 15.48 -0.16
CA VAL A 62 -10.96 14.26 0.33
C VAL A 62 -10.61 13.98 1.80
N GLY A 63 -9.46 14.45 2.27
CA GLY A 63 -8.88 14.13 3.57
C GLY A 63 -7.96 12.91 3.52
N GLU A 64 -6.87 12.95 4.28
CA GLU A 64 -5.80 11.94 4.22
C GLU A 64 -6.27 10.53 4.54
N VAL A 65 -7.09 10.35 5.60
CA VAL A 65 -7.58 9.02 6.00
C VAL A 65 -8.54 8.42 4.96
N ARG A 66 -9.40 9.25 4.36
CA ARG A 66 -10.29 8.76 3.28
C ARG A 66 -9.48 8.35 2.06
N LEU A 67 -8.50 9.16 1.70
CA LEU A 67 -7.61 8.87 0.56
C LEU A 67 -6.76 7.63 0.81
N LEU A 68 -6.31 7.40 2.05
CA LEU A 68 -5.65 6.16 2.47
C LEU A 68 -6.56 4.94 2.24
N VAL A 69 -7.82 5.01 2.68
CA VAL A 69 -8.79 3.91 2.50
C VAL A 69 -9.05 3.64 1.02
N ILE A 70 -9.23 4.70 0.22
CA ILE A 70 -9.39 4.56 -1.24
C ILE A 70 -8.15 3.90 -1.85
N GLY A 71 -6.95 4.35 -1.48
CA GLY A 71 -5.69 3.77 -1.93
C GLY A 71 -5.54 2.30 -1.54
N ALA A 72 -5.92 1.92 -0.32
CA ALA A 72 -5.89 0.53 0.14
C ALA A 72 -6.92 -0.35 -0.60
N LEU A 73 -8.10 0.18 -0.93
CA LEU A 73 -9.09 -0.53 -1.76
C LEU A 73 -8.61 -0.69 -3.20
N LEU A 74 -7.98 0.33 -3.79
CA LEU A 74 -7.36 0.23 -5.12
C LEU A 74 -6.24 -0.80 -5.12
N LEU A 75 -5.42 -0.85 -4.06
CA LEU A 75 -4.39 -1.86 -3.88
C LEU A 75 -4.98 -3.26 -3.82
N ALA A 76 -6.03 -3.46 -3.01
CA ALA A 76 -6.70 -4.75 -2.86
C ALA A 76 -7.35 -5.23 -4.16
N THR A 77 -8.09 -4.35 -4.85
CA THR A 77 -8.73 -4.68 -6.13
C THR A 77 -7.71 -4.95 -7.23
N GLY A 78 -6.62 -4.18 -7.25
CA GLY A 78 -5.50 -4.43 -8.17
C GLY A 78 -4.82 -5.77 -7.91
N MET A 79 -4.58 -6.14 -6.64
CA MET A 79 -4.05 -7.46 -6.25
C MET A 79 -4.97 -8.60 -6.69
N LEU A 80 -6.28 -8.48 -6.46
CA LEU A 80 -7.25 -9.46 -6.95
C LEU A 80 -7.26 -9.52 -8.49
N GLY A 81 -7.18 -8.38 -9.14
CA GLY A 81 -7.07 -8.32 -10.59
C GLY A 81 -5.84 -9.05 -11.13
N VAL A 82 -4.67 -8.90 -10.50
CA VAL A 82 -3.44 -9.64 -10.83
C VAL A 82 -3.64 -11.15 -10.61
N SER A 83 -4.28 -11.53 -9.50
CA SER A 83 -4.57 -12.93 -9.17
C SER A 83 -5.43 -13.63 -10.24
N LEU A 84 -6.34 -12.91 -10.87
CA LEU A 84 -7.34 -13.41 -11.84
C LEU A 84 -6.96 -13.13 -13.30
N ALA A 85 -5.86 -12.42 -13.56
CA ALA A 85 -5.49 -12.00 -14.90
C ALA A 85 -4.91 -13.15 -15.72
N ASP A 86 -5.55 -13.47 -16.84
CA ASP A 86 -5.11 -14.46 -17.83
C ASP A 86 -4.76 -13.82 -19.18
N HIS A 87 -4.80 -12.47 -19.25
CA HIS A 87 -4.55 -11.72 -20.49
C HIS A 87 -3.64 -10.51 -20.22
N PRO A 88 -2.70 -10.15 -21.12
CA PRO A 88 -1.78 -9.04 -20.94
C PRO A 88 -2.45 -7.71 -20.55
N PHE A 89 -3.55 -7.34 -21.21
CA PHE A 89 -4.23 -6.08 -20.94
C PHE A 89 -4.90 -6.05 -19.55
N THR A 90 -5.49 -7.17 -19.12
CA THR A 90 -6.09 -7.27 -17.77
C THR A 90 -5.01 -7.23 -16.71
N LEU A 91 -3.85 -7.87 -16.94
CA LEU A 91 -2.73 -7.83 -16.02
C LEU A 91 -2.15 -6.41 -15.87
N VAL A 92 -1.90 -5.72 -16.98
CA VAL A 92 -1.40 -4.34 -16.96
C VAL A 92 -2.40 -3.39 -16.30
N GLY A 93 -3.69 -3.52 -16.59
CA GLY A 93 -4.75 -2.75 -15.96
C GLY A 93 -4.83 -2.98 -14.44
N ALA A 94 -4.74 -4.23 -14.01
CA ALA A 94 -4.72 -4.59 -12.59
C ALA A 94 -3.49 -4.01 -11.87
N VAL A 95 -2.32 -4.06 -12.51
CA VAL A 95 -1.08 -3.46 -11.96
C VAL A 95 -1.16 -1.93 -11.92
N ALA A 96 -1.76 -1.29 -12.92
CA ALA A 96 -1.96 0.15 -12.91
C ALA A 96 -2.87 0.57 -11.73
N LEU A 97 -3.94 -0.19 -11.47
CA LEU A 97 -4.85 0.03 -10.34
C LEU A 97 -4.12 -0.13 -9.00
N LEU A 98 -3.38 -1.21 -8.85
CA LEU A 98 -2.54 -1.52 -7.69
C LEU A 98 -1.48 -0.42 -7.47
N GLY A 99 -0.78 0.01 -8.52
CA GLY A 99 0.24 1.05 -8.48
C GLY A 99 -0.32 2.39 -8.05
N THR A 100 -1.52 2.73 -8.53
CA THR A 100 -2.26 3.92 -8.09
C THR A 100 -2.56 3.85 -6.59
N GLY A 101 -3.01 2.69 -6.11
CA GLY A 101 -3.22 2.44 -4.68
C GLY A 101 -1.95 2.65 -3.85
N LEU A 102 -0.84 2.06 -4.26
CA LEU A 102 0.46 2.21 -3.60
C LEU A 102 0.94 3.67 -3.60
N GLY A 103 0.73 4.38 -4.71
CA GLY A 103 1.09 5.78 -4.84
C GLY A 103 0.43 6.68 -3.79
N PHE A 104 -0.81 6.36 -3.40
CA PHE A 104 -1.52 7.05 -2.32
C PHE A 104 -1.12 6.54 -0.94
N VAL A 105 -1.13 5.22 -0.73
CA VAL A 105 -1.01 4.63 0.62
C VAL A 105 0.33 4.95 1.27
N GLN A 106 1.45 4.80 0.57
CA GLN A 106 2.78 4.94 1.18
C GLN A 106 3.04 6.32 1.80
N PRO A 107 2.87 7.45 1.09
CA PRO A 107 3.11 8.75 1.68
C PRO A 107 2.08 9.13 2.75
N LEU A 108 0.81 8.70 2.58
CA LEU A 108 -0.24 8.95 3.57
C LEU A 108 0.00 8.21 4.88
N LEU A 109 0.53 6.98 4.83
CA LEU A 109 0.93 6.25 6.04
C LEU A 109 1.99 7.02 6.82
N SER A 110 3.00 7.57 6.15
CA SER A 110 4.06 8.36 6.79
C SER A 110 3.51 9.66 7.38
N SER A 111 2.60 10.34 6.67
CA SER A 111 1.90 11.52 7.17
C SER A 111 1.09 11.22 8.43
N LEU A 112 0.26 10.18 8.39
CA LEU A 112 -0.57 9.77 9.53
C LEU A 112 0.27 9.28 10.74
N ALA A 113 1.39 8.60 10.49
CA ALA A 113 2.33 8.24 11.56
C ALA A 113 2.91 9.48 12.25
N SER A 114 3.26 10.50 11.47
CA SER A 114 3.75 11.78 11.99
C SER A 114 2.67 12.51 12.79
N GLN A 115 1.42 12.51 12.33
CA GLN A 115 0.29 13.15 13.04
C GLN A 115 -0.09 12.43 14.35
N ALA A 116 0.07 11.11 14.38
CA ALA A 116 -0.22 10.28 15.56
C ALA A 116 0.88 10.39 16.64
N ALA A 117 2.04 10.94 16.30
CA ALA A 117 3.18 11.05 17.21
C ALA A 117 3.09 12.27 18.12
N ASN A 118 3.54 12.12 19.37
CA ASN A 118 3.85 13.28 20.20
C ASN A 118 5.07 14.00 19.62
N PRO A 119 5.10 15.35 19.63
CA PRO A 119 6.22 16.12 19.08
C PRO A 119 7.61 15.71 19.62
N THR A 120 7.68 15.31 20.89
CA THR A 120 8.91 14.84 21.56
C THR A 120 9.32 13.43 21.18
N GLN A 121 8.43 12.65 20.56
CA GLN A 121 8.64 11.23 20.22
C GLN A 121 8.44 10.94 18.71
N LEU A 122 8.46 11.97 17.88
CA LEU A 122 8.22 11.84 16.43
C LEU A 122 9.19 10.83 15.79
N GLY A 123 10.48 10.93 16.08
CA GLY A 123 11.50 10.03 15.55
C GLY A 123 11.27 8.57 15.98
N LEU A 124 10.91 8.35 17.25
CA LEU A 124 10.58 7.00 17.75
C LEU A 124 9.36 6.42 17.04
N THR A 125 8.28 7.20 16.90
CA THR A 125 7.05 6.73 16.24
C THR A 125 7.28 6.38 14.79
N LEU A 126 7.99 7.23 14.04
CA LEU A 126 8.33 6.96 12.64
C LEU A 126 9.28 5.77 12.52
N GLY A 127 10.26 5.66 13.43
CA GLY A 127 11.17 4.51 13.48
C GLY A 127 10.44 3.20 13.72
N LEU A 128 9.51 3.14 14.69
CA LEU A 128 8.67 1.97 14.93
C LEU A 128 7.78 1.62 13.74
N ALA A 129 7.18 2.63 13.08
CA ALA A 129 6.39 2.43 11.88
C ALA A 129 7.21 1.81 10.75
N GLN A 130 8.41 2.36 10.49
CA GLN A 130 9.32 1.81 9.49
C GLN A 130 9.83 0.43 9.85
N SER A 131 10.10 0.15 11.13
CA SER A 131 10.48 -1.19 11.61
C SER A 131 9.38 -2.21 11.38
N SER A 132 8.11 -1.83 11.62
CA SER A 132 6.95 -2.67 11.33
C SER A 132 6.85 -3.02 9.84
N GLY A 133 7.02 -2.02 8.95
CA GLY A 133 7.10 -2.25 7.51
C GLY A 133 8.34 -3.07 7.10
N GLY A 134 9.48 -2.89 7.79
CA GLY A 134 10.69 -3.68 7.61
C GLY A 134 10.46 -5.16 7.93
N LEU A 135 9.79 -5.45 9.04
CA LEU A 135 9.40 -6.81 9.42
C LEU A 135 8.54 -7.46 8.33
N ALA A 136 7.55 -6.74 7.80
CA ALA A 136 6.73 -7.24 6.70
C ALA A 136 7.56 -7.56 5.45
N ARG A 137 8.55 -6.72 5.12
CA ARG A 137 9.48 -6.94 3.99
C ARG A 137 10.43 -8.11 4.22
N THR A 138 10.70 -8.49 5.46
CA THR A 138 11.52 -9.66 5.79
C THR A 138 10.70 -10.95 5.74
N VAL A 139 9.51 -10.95 6.35
CA VAL A 139 8.64 -12.15 6.43
C VAL A 139 7.87 -12.38 5.12
N GLY A 140 7.48 -11.28 4.45
CA GLY A 140 6.63 -11.33 3.27
C GLY A 140 7.16 -12.17 2.11
N PRO A 141 8.44 -12.07 1.71
CA PRO A 141 9.00 -12.91 0.65
C PRO A 141 8.91 -14.38 0.95
N VAL A 142 9.21 -14.79 2.19
CA VAL A 142 9.12 -16.19 2.63
C VAL A 142 7.68 -16.69 2.58
N ALA A 143 6.75 -15.90 3.14
CA ALA A 143 5.33 -16.23 3.11
C ALA A 143 4.78 -16.28 1.66
N SER A 144 5.14 -15.31 0.82
CA SER A 144 4.72 -15.28 -0.60
C SER A 144 5.27 -16.47 -1.38
N GLY A 145 6.53 -16.83 -1.17
CA GLY A 145 7.16 -17.99 -1.80
C GLY A 145 6.50 -19.31 -1.36
N ALA A 146 6.22 -19.46 -0.06
CA ALA A 146 5.52 -20.64 0.46
C ALA A 146 4.08 -20.74 -0.09
N LEU A 147 3.34 -19.63 -0.17
CA LEU A 147 2.01 -19.60 -0.77
C LEU A 147 2.05 -19.95 -2.26
N TYR A 148 3.03 -19.41 -2.99
CA TYR A 148 3.22 -19.71 -4.41
C TYR A 148 3.45 -21.20 -4.63
N SER A 149 4.38 -21.81 -3.88
CA SER A 149 4.74 -23.22 -4.06
C SER A 149 3.66 -24.21 -3.61
N SER A 150 2.83 -23.84 -2.61
CA SER A 150 1.83 -24.74 -2.03
C SER A 150 0.43 -24.59 -2.66
N LEU A 151 0.05 -23.37 -3.05
CA LEU A 151 -1.31 -23.04 -3.50
C LEU A 151 -1.35 -22.41 -4.91
N GLY A 152 -0.19 -22.27 -5.56
CA GLY A 152 -0.07 -21.77 -6.92
C GLY A 152 0.12 -20.26 -7.04
N SER A 153 0.27 -19.81 -8.30
CA SER A 153 0.70 -18.43 -8.64
C SER A 153 -0.26 -17.32 -8.21
N SER A 154 -1.55 -17.62 -8.03
CA SER A 154 -2.57 -16.66 -7.57
C SER A 154 -2.51 -16.39 -6.06
N ALA A 155 -2.08 -17.37 -5.26
CA ALA A 155 -2.22 -17.35 -3.80
C ALA A 155 -1.50 -16.17 -3.11
N PRO A 156 -0.29 -15.76 -3.48
CA PRO A 156 0.36 -14.59 -2.89
C PRO A 156 -0.43 -13.29 -3.10
N PHE A 157 -1.08 -13.16 -4.28
CA PHE A 157 -1.85 -11.96 -4.63
C PHE A 157 -3.19 -11.92 -3.91
N THR A 158 -3.86 -13.06 -3.74
CA THR A 158 -5.09 -13.14 -2.93
C THR A 158 -4.79 -12.85 -1.46
N ALA A 159 -3.71 -13.37 -0.92
CA ALA A 159 -3.26 -13.04 0.44
C ALA A 159 -2.90 -11.54 0.58
N GLY A 160 -2.20 -10.97 -0.42
CA GLY A 160 -1.91 -9.54 -0.48
C GLY A 160 -3.17 -8.68 -0.55
N ALA A 161 -4.19 -9.11 -1.31
CA ALA A 161 -5.48 -8.44 -1.37
C ALA A 161 -6.21 -8.45 -0.03
N LEU A 162 -6.20 -9.58 0.69
CA LEU A 162 -6.76 -9.68 2.04
C LEU A 162 -6.03 -8.75 3.02
N ALA A 163 -4.69 -8.71 2.97
CA ALA A 163 -3.91 -7.79 3.79
C ALA A 163 -4.26 -6.31 3.48
N ALA A 164 -4.43 -5.96 2.21
CA ALA A 164 -4.83 -4.61 1.80
C ALA A 164 -6.27 -4.27 2.22
N LEU A 165 -7.22 -5.22 2.17
CA LEU A 165 -8.58 -5.05 2.69
C LEU A 165 -8.58 -4.84 4.21
N LEU A 166 -7.77 -5.60 4.96
CA LEU A 166 -7.58 -5.38 6.38
C LEU A 166 -6.99 -3.99 6.66
N ALA A 167 -6.02 -3.54 5.86
CA ALA A 167 -5.51 -2.19 5.96
C ALA A 167 -6.59 -1.13 5.68
N ALA A 168 -7.47 -1.33 4.70
CA ALA A 168 -8.59 -0.43 4.43
C ALA A 168 -9.56 -0.37 5.62
N THR A 169 -9.91 -1.50 6.23
CA THR A 169 -10.79 -1.54 7.42
C THR A 169 -10.16 -0.85 8.63
N LEU A 170 -8.86 -1.05 8.87
CA LEU A 170 -8.12 -0.32 9.92
C LEU A 170 -8.07 1.18 9.63
N GLY A 171 -7.95 1.59 8.36
CA GLY A 171 -8.04 2.99 7.95
C GLY A 171 -9.40 3.61 8.30
N VAL A 172 -10.50 2.88 8.14
CA VAL A 172 -11.84 3.33 8.56
C VAL A 172 -11.91 3.48 10.09
N LEU A 173 -11.31 2.58 10.86
CA LEU A 173 -11.24 2.68 12.32
C LEU A 173 -10.44 3.89 12.77
N LEU A 174 -9.29 4.19 12.14
CA LEU A 174 -8.53 5.42 12.39
C LEU A 174 -9.36 6.69 12.22
N LYS A 175 -10.20 6.72 11.19
CA LYS A 175 -11.11 7.85 10.97
C LYS A 175 -12.09 8.05 12.12
N ARG A 176 -12.57 6.97 12.72
CA ARG A 176 -13.48 7.01 13.90
C ARG A 176 -12.77 7.53 15.15
N GLU A 177 -11.48 7.25 15.32
CA GLU A 177 -10.64 7.75 16.41
C GLU A 177 -10.24 9.23 16.25
N GLY A 178 -10.65 9.89 15.16
CA GLY A 178 -10.41 11.32 14.93
C GLY A 178 -9.01 11.66 14.41
N LEU A 179 -8.18 10.68 14.07
CA LEU A 179 -6.91 10.90 13.38
C LEU A 179 -7.17 11.39 11.94
N GLY A 180 -6.38 12.37 11.49
CA GLY A 180 -6.56 12.99 10.18
C GLY A 180 -7.63 14.10 10.14
N ARG A 181 -8.16 14.56 11.27
CA ARG A 181 -8.80 15.87 11.36
C ARG A 181 -7.69 16.92 11.23
N GLU A 182 -7.72 17.68 10.16
CA GLU A 182 -6.85 18.87 10.03
C GLU A 182 -6.92 19.66 11.33
N ARG A 183 -5.76 19.95 11.93
CA ARG A 183 -5.69 21.00 12.92
C ARG A 183 -6.13 22.27 12.22
N GLN A 184 -7.35 22.73 12.53
CA GLN A 184 -7.83 24.01 12.02
C GLN A 184 -6.78 25.07 12.33
N PRO A 185 -6.30 25.84 11.35
CA PRO A 185 -5.43 26.96 11.62
C PRO A 185 -6.21 27.94 12.51
N GLY A 186 -5.89 27.97 13.80
CA GLY A 186 -6.57 28.85 14.77
C GLY A 186 -7.07 28.21 16.06
N ALA A 187 -6.94 26.89 16.25
CA ALA A 187 -7.27 26.29 17.54
C ALA A 187 -6.32 26.78 18.64
N PRO A 188 -6.81 27.34 19.78
CA PRO A 188 -5.98 27.84 20.85
C PRO A 188 -5.11 26.70 21.40
N ARG A 189 -3.81 26.97 21.60
CA ARG A 189 -2.90 26.07 22.30
C ARG A 189 -3.45 25.84 23.68
N ALA A 190 -3.71 24.58 24.05
CA ALA A 190 -4.03 24.23 25.42
C ALA A 190 -2.93 24.77 26.35
N PRO A 191 -3.26 25.37 27.50
CA PRO A 191 -2.27 25.86 28.43
C PRO A 191 -1.39 24.72 28.93
N ARG A 192 -0.09 25.02 29.12
CA ARG A 192 0.93 24.11 29.65
C ARG A 192 0.65 23.71 31.07
#